data_66fc5d708d35891290bdc97acbcf813b
#
_entry.id   66fc5d708d35891290bdc97acbcf813b
#
_cell.length_a   1.000
_cell.length_b   1.000
_cell.length_c   1.000
_cell.angle_alpha   90.00
_cell.angle_beta   90.00
_cell.angle_gamma   90.00
#
_symmetry.space_group_name_H-M   'P 1'
#
loop_
_entity.id
_entity.type
_entity.pdbx_description
1 polymer ?
#
loop_
_entity_poly.entity_id
_entity_poly.type
_entity_poly.pdbx_seq_one_letter_code
_entity_poly.pdbx_strand_id
1 'polypeptide(L)'
;MENSENNINQTTEEIVETHEQQPVAEPREEASFELLCAALDGLLLVQNKPISIEKLAAVLSISPERVTEVVQARKKAYDEDEKSGLQIAILENGVQLATKARISQFIQRLDGQKLVSLSLPALETLSVIAFKQPITRAEVDAIRGVSCDGVISNLLEK
;
A
#
# COMPACT_ATOMS: atom_id res chain seq x y z
N MET A 1 40.33 -69.03 -8.81
CA MET A 1 41.59 -68.33 -8.66
C MET A 1 41.24 -66.88 -8.90
N GLU A 2 41.18 -66.31 -7.82
CA GLU A 2 41.62 -64.98 -7.27
C GLU A 2 40.76 -63.78 -7.73
N ASN A 3 39.86 -63.33 -6.88
CA ASN A 3 39.96 -62.34 -5.82
C ASN A 3 40.55 -61.01 -6.29
N SER A 4 39.72 -60.04 -6.37
CA SER A 4 40.13 -58.68 -6.12
C SER A 4 38.96 -57.90 -5.50
N GLU A 5 39.18 -57.53 -4.28
CA GLU A 5 38.27 -56.83 -3.37
C GLU A 5 38.05 -55.40 -3.80
N ASN A 6 36.78 -55.02 -3.78
CA ASN A 6 36.27 -53.65 -3.92
C ASN A 6 36.62 -52.86 -2.66
N ASN A 7 37.42 -51.84 -2.80
CA ASN A 7 37.59 -50.82 -1.77
C ASN A 7 36.74 -49.60 -2.13
N ILE A 8 35.60 -49.49 -1.46
CA ILE A 8 34.70 -48.32 -1.56
C ILE A 8 35.21 -47.29 -0.56
N ASN A 9 35.93 -46.30 -1.07
CA ASN A 9 36.21 -45.08 -0.29
C ASN A 9 34.99 -44.20 -0.24
N GLN A 10 34.37 -44.16 0.93
CA GLN A 10 33.40 -43.14 1.30
C GLN A 10 34.14 -41.83 1.56
N THR A 11 34.04 -40.92 0.62
CA THR A 11 34.40 -39.52 0.86
C THR A 11 33.19 -38.81 1.45
N THR A 12 33.25 -38.54 2.71
CA THR A 12 32.32 -37.71 3.45
C THR A 12 32.58 -36.26 3.02
N GLU A 13 31.72 -35.67 2.18
CA GLU A 13 31.73 -34.23 1.92
C GLU A 13 31.17 -33.54 3.13
N GLU A 14 32.03 -32.86 3.89
CA GLU A 14 31.67 -31.86 4.89
C GLU A 14 30.99 -30.70 4.16
N ILE A 15 29.68 -30.58 4.41
CA ILE A 15 28.95 -29.38 4.04
C ILE A 15 29.37 -28.28 5.01
N VAL A 16 30.28 -27.43 4.57
CA VAL A 16 30.59 -26.17 5.26
C VAL A 16 29.42 -25.23 5.07
N GLU A 17 28.55 -25.17 6.06
CA GLU A 17 27.56 -24.08 6.16
C GLU A 17 28.32 -22.76 6.31
N THR A 18 28.45 -22.07 5.21
CA THR A 18 28.86 -20.65 5.20
C THR A 18 27.72 -19.86 5.79
N HIS A 19 27.76 -19.57 7.10
CA HIS A 19 26.98 -18.52 7.69
C HIS A 19 27.37 -17.22 6.98
N GLU A 20 26.56 -16.79 6.02
CA GLU A 20 26.58 -15.41 5.55
C GLU A 20 26.34 -14.51 6.76
N GLN A 21 27.41 -13.96 7.27
CA GLN A 21 27.36 -12.87 8.25
C GLN A 21 26.63 -11.72 7.57
N GLN A 22 25.37 -11.49 7.98
CA GLN A 22 24.68 -10.26 7.66
C GLN A 22 25.58 -9.09 8.05
N PRO A 23 25.80 -8.10 7.18
CA PRO A 23 26.66 -6.98 7.50
C PRO A 23 26.13 -6.33 8.78
N VAL A 24 26.97 -6.30 9.79
CA VAL A 24 26.73 -5.55 11.03
C VAL A 24 26.44 -4.12 10.61
N ALA A 25 25.21 -3.66 10.83
CA ALA A 25 24.80 -2.32 10.50
C ALA A 25 25.73 -1.34 11.26
N GLU A 26 26.55 -0.62 10.51
CA GLU A 26 27.27 0.53 11.01
C GLU A 26 26.26 1.46 11.70
N PRO A 27 26.64 2.21 12.77
CA PRO A 27 25.75 3.15 13.41
C PRO A 27 25.27 4.13 12.34
N ARG A 28 23.99 3.98 11.95
CA ARG A 28 23.36 4.83 10.92
C ARG A 28 23.34 6.23 11.52
N GLU A 29 24.13 7.14 10.93
CA GLU A 29 23.94 8.57 11.15
C GLU A 29 22.44 8.85 11.05
N GLU A 30 21.89 9.55 12.04
CA GLU A 30 20.47 9.91 12.02
C GLU A 30 20.19 10.60 10.69
N ALA A 31 19.34 9.99 9.87
CA ALA A 31 19.04 10.51 8.54
C ALA A 31 18.56 11.96 8.67
N SER A 32 19.14 12.86 7.87
CA SER A 32 18.74 14.26 7.89
C SER A 32 17.23 14.39 7.61
N PHE A 33 16.62 15.46 8.11
CA PHE A 33 15.19 15.70 7.89
C PHE A 33 14.85 15.76 6.40
N GLU A 34 15.72 16.35 5.59
CA GLU A 34 15.56 16.44 4.13
C GLU A 34 15.59 15.05 3.48
N LEU A 35 16.50 14.18 3.93
CA LEU A 35 16.57 12.81 3.44
C LEU A 35 15.33 12.02 3.81
N LEU A 36 14.80 12.19 5.03
CA LEU A 36 13.55 11.57 5.45
C LEU A 36 12.35 12.04 4.61
N CYS A 37 12.30 13.33 4.28
CA CYS A 37 11.28 13.88 3.39
C CYS A 37 11.37 13.26 1.98
N ALA A 38 12.57 13.18 1.41
CA ALA A 38 12.80 12.59 0.10
C ALA A 38 12.46 11.08 0.09
N ALA A 39 12.86 10.37 1.14
CA ALA A 39 12.53 8.95 1.30
C ALA A 39 11.02 8.71 1.41
N LEU A 40 10.31 9.55 2.18
CA LEU A 40 8.85 9.49 2.28
C LEU A 40 8.19 9.66 0.90
N ASP A 41 8.59 10.66 0.13
CA ASP A 41 8.04 10.89 -1.21
C ASP A 41 8.26 9.67 -2.12
N GLY A 42 9.47 9.09 -2.10
CA GLY A 42 9.79 7.89 -2.86
C GLY A 42 8.96 6.67 -2.44
N LEU A 43 8.81 6.44 -1.13
CA LEU A 43 8.01 5.33 -0.59
C LEU A 43 6.54 5.46 -0.98
N LEU A 44 5.97 6.67 -0.86
CA LEU A 44 4.59 6.92 -1.22
C LEU A 44 4.35 6.85 -2.73
N LEU A 45 5.35 7.18 -3.54
CA LEU A 45 5.27 7.07 -5.00
C LEU A 45 5.24 5.61 -5.47
N VAL A 46 6.07 4.75 -4.86
CA VAL A 46 6.16 3.33 -5.24
C VAL A 46 4.93 2.53 -4.78
N GLN A 47 4.29 2.96 -3.70
CA GLN A 47 3.13 2.27 -3.15
C GLN A 47 1.82 2.86 -3.71
N ASN A 48 1.02 1.99 -4.35
CA ASN A 48 -0.30 2.36 -4.87
C ASN A 48 -1.42 2.31 -3.80
N LYS A 49 -1.05 2.03 -2.55
CA LYS A 49 -1.99 1.89 -1.42
C LYS A 49 -1.50 2.73 -0.24
N PRO A 50 -2.41 3.16 0.65
CA PRO A 50 -2.01 3.86 1.86
C PRO A 50 -1.02 3.05 2.70
N ILE A 51 -0.02 3.70 3.26
CA ILE A 51 0.99 3.11 4.14
C ILE A 51 0.73 3.62 5.56
N SER A 52 0.61 2.71 6.53
CA SER A 52 0.42 3.11 7.93
C SER A 52 1.66 3.79 8.51
N ILE A 53 1.47 4.64 9.52
CA ILE A 53 2.56 5.35 10.21
C ILE A 53 3.55 4.36 10.83
N GLU A 54 3.07 3.26 11.40
CA GLU A 54 3.90 2.22 12.01
C GLU A 54 4.79 1.54 10.97
N LYS A 55 4.24 1.26 9.78
CA LYS A 55 5.01 0.68 8.68
C LYS A 55 6.07 1.66 8.15
N LEU A 56 5.73 2.94 8.03
CA LEU A 56 6.71 3.97 7.66
C LEU A 56 7.81 4.11 8.72
N ALA A 57 7.47 4.07 10.01
CA ALA A 57 8.41 4.12 11.12
C ALA A 57 9.42 2.95 11.06
N ALA A 58 8.91 1.74 10.81
CA ALA A 58 9.76 0.55 10.66
C ALA A 58 10.71 0.66 9.45
N VAL A 59 10.20 1.11 8.28
CA VAL A 59 10.99 1.23 7.05
C VAL A 59 12.05 2.33 7.17
N LEU A 60 11.68 3.49 7.75
CA LEU A 60 12.59 4.64 7.91
C LEU A 60 13.50 4.50 9.15
N SER A 61 13.25 3.50 10.01
CA SER A 61 13.98 3.26 11.27
C SER A 61 13.95 4.48 12.21
N ILE A 62 12.80 5.14 12.32
CA ILE A 62 12.54 6.29 13.21
C ILE A 62 11.25 6.08 14.00
N SER A 63 11.00 6.92 15.00
CA SER A 63 9.78 6.82 15.81
C SER A 63 8.52 7.23 15.02
N PRO A 64 7.32 6.70 15.37
CA PRO A 64 6.05 7.08 14.75
C PRO A 64 5.75 8.59 14.84
N GLU A 65 6.15 9.23 15.96
CA GLU A 65 6.02 10.67 16.15
C GLU A 65 6.86 11.42 15.12
N ARG A 66 8.10 10.97 14.89
CA ARG A 66 9.01 11.58 13.90
C ARG A 66 8.48 11.38 12.48
N VAL A 67 7.89 10.22 12.14
CA VAL A 67 7.18 10.01 10.86
C VAL A 67 6.06 11.02 10.71
N THR A 68 5.26 11.22 11.75
CA THR A 68 4.15 12.17 11.72
C THR A 68 4.62 13.60 11.44
N GLU A 69 5.73 14.04 12.05
CA GLU A 69 6.33 15.35 11.76
C GLU A 69 6.74 15.47 10.28
N VAL A 70 7.44 14.45 9.75
CA VAL A 70 7.87 14.43 8.35
C VAL A 70 6.67 14.48 7.40
N VAL A 71 5.63 13.68 7.67
CA VAL A 71 4.40 13.66 6.88
C VAL A 71 3.71 15.02 6.88
N GLN A 72 3.57 15.67 8.04
CA GLN A 72 2.94 16.99 8.15
C GLN A 72 3.74 18.07 7.41
N ALA A 73 5.07 18.05 7.55
CA ALA A 73 5.93 18.98 6.85
C ALA A 73 5.84 18.83 5.32
N ARG A 74 5.88 17.57 4.83
CA ARG A 74 5.74 17.30 3.39
C ARG A 74 4.35 17.61 2.87
N LYS A 75 3.31 17.30 3.65
CA LYS A 75 1.93 17.69 3.31
C LYS A 75 1.82 19.19 3.13
N LYS A 76 2.32 19.96 4.10
CA LYS A 76 2.31 21.43 4.05
C LYS A 76 3.07 21.95 2.81
N ALA A 77 4.25 21.41 2.54
CA ALA A 77 5.06 21.82 1.38
C ALA A 77 4.32 21.55 0.06
N TYR A 78 3.66 20.40 -0.08
CA TYR A 78 2.83 20.13 -1.27
C TYR A 78 1.60 21.03 -1.36
N ASP A 79 0.93 21.31 -0.23
CA ASP A 79 -0.25 22.17 -0.22
C ASP A 79 0.07 23.62 -0.64
N GLU A 80 1.24 24.13 -0.21
CA GLU A 80 1.71 25.49 -0.53
C GLU A 80 2.34 25.60 -1.94
N ASP A 81 2.80 24.50 -2.53
CA ASP A 81 3.37 24.52 -3.88
C ASP A 81 2.26 24.50 -4.94
N GLU A 82 1.95 25.67 -5.47
CA GLU A 82 0.98 25.82 -6.55
C GLU A 82 1.41 25.16 -7.87
N LYS A 83 2.70 24.88 -8.07
CA LYS A 83 3.22 24.26 -9.29
C LYS A 83 3.13 22.74 -9.24
N SER A 84 3.05 22.16 -8.05
CA SER A 84 2.89 20.71 -7.88
C SER A 84 1.44 20.27 -8.11
N GLY A 85 1.25 19.26 -8.94
CA GLY A 85 -0.04 18.55 -9.09
C GLY A 85 -0.28 17.49 -8.03
N LEU A 86 0.66 17.27 -7.09
CA LEU A 86 0.64 16.23 -6.08
C LEU A 86 0.24 16.79 -4.70
N GLN A 87 -0.29 15.91 -3.85
CA GLN A 87 -0.61 16.18 -2.45
C GLN A 87 -0.45 14.90 -1.63
N ILE A 88 -0.27 15.04 -0.32
CA ILE A 88 -0.31 13.92 0.62
C ILE A 88 -1.73 13.83 1.20
N ALA A 89 -2.38 12.70 1.00
CA ALA A 89 -3.66 12.36 1.61
C ALA A 89 -3.41 11.55 2.88
N ILE A 90 -3.99 12.00 4.00
CA ILE A 90 -4.01 11.28 5.27
C ILE A 90 -5.37 10.63 5.39
N LEU A 91 -5.41 9.31 5.45
CA LEU A 91 -6.60 8.48 5.49
C LEU A 91 -6.63 7.70 6.82
N GLU A 92 -7.76 7.10 7.17
CA GLU A 92 -7.88 6.28 8.38
C GLU A 92 -6.88 5.12 8.43
N ASN A 93 -6.56 4.54 7.27
CA ASN A 93 -5.65 3.40 7.13
C ASN A 93 -4.21 3.78 6.76
N GLY A 94 -3.86 5.07 6.76
CA GLY A 94 -2.48 5.53 6.54
C GLY A 94 -2.35 6.74 5.63
N VAL A 95 -1.17 6.88 5.06
CA VAL A 95 -0.75 8.03 4.24
C VAL A 95 -0.52 7.59 2.80
N GLN A 96 -0.94 8.40 1.85
CA GLN A 96 -0.80 8.12 0.42
C GLN A 96 -0.46 9.40 -0.36
N LEU A 97 0.35 9.25 -1.42
CA LEU A 97 0.53 10.30 -2.41
C LEU A 97 -0.67 10.30 -3.37
N ALA A 98 -1.25 11.45 -3.60
CA ALA A 98 -2.42 11.62 -4.46
C ALA A 98 -2.25 12.84 -5.36
N THR A 99 -3.06 12.94 -6.39
CA THR A 99 -3.12 14.12 -7.25
C THR A 99 -4.06 15.16 -6.69
N LYS A 100 -3.73 16.44 -6.89
CA LYS A 100 -4.62 17.55 -6.52
C LYS A 100 -5.86 17.60 -7.41
N ALA A 101 -7.00 17.93 -6.84
CA ALA A 101 -8.28 18.03 -7.58
C ALA A 101 -8.21 18.96 -8.79
N ARG A 102 -7.39 20.02 -8.73
CA ARG A 102 -7.26 21.02 -9.83
C ARG A 102 -6.76 20.44 -11.15
N ILE A 103 -6.07 19.26 -11.12
CA ILE A 103 -5.58 18.61 -12.35
C ILE A 103 -6.47 17.44 -12.80
N SER A 104 -7.58 17.19 -12.12
CA SER A 104 -8.47 16.04 -12.39
C SER A 104 -8.94 15.97 -13.83
N GLN A 105 -9.22 17.13 -14.47
CA GLN A 105 -9.63 17.19 -15.88
C GLN A 105 -8.56 16.66 -16.84
N PHE A 106 -7.28 16.81 -16.53
CA PHE A 106 -6.19 16.28 -17.36
C PHE A 106 -6.06 14.78 -17.18
N ILE A 107 -6.22 14.29 -15.95
CA ILE A 107 -6.19 12.86 -15.62
C ILE A 107 -7.35 12.13 -16.29
N GLN A 108 -8.57 12.70 -16.23
CA GLN A 108 -9.74 12.15 -16.92
C GLN A 108 -9.55 12.04 -18.44
N ARG A 109 -8.81 12.97 -19.06
CA ARG A 109 -8.48 12.89 -20.49
C ARG A 109 -7.45 11.80 -20.80
N LEU A 110 -6.50 11.55 -19.89
CA LEU A 110 -5.49 10.50 -20.04
C LEU A 110 -6.14 9.11 -20.01
N ASP A 111 -7.06 8.88 -19.09
CA ASP A 111 -7.76 7.60 -18.91
C ASP A 111 -8.89 7.36 -19.92
N GLY A 112 -9.06 8.28 -20.90
CA GLY A 112 -10.09 8.13 -21.93
C GLY A 112 -11.51 8.08 -21.41
N GLN A 113 -11.85 8.92 -20.43
CA GLN A 113 -13.21 9.08 -19.87
C GLN A 113 -13.85 7.79 -19.32
N LYS A 114 -13.10 6.84 -18.86
CA LYS A 114 -13.67 5.81 -17.99
C LYS A 114 -14.00 6.42 -16.61
N LEU A 115 -15.02 7.28 -16.61
CA LEU A 115 -15.79 7.45 -15.39
C LEU A 115 -16.24 6.04 -15.02
N VAL A 116 -15.74 5.52 -13.91
CA VAL A 116 -16.25 4.28 -13.34
C VAL A 116 -17.65 4.59 -12.85
N SER A 117 -18.60 4.64 -13.79
CA SER A 117 -20.01 4.78 -13.46
C SER A 117 -20.44 3.47 -12.83
N LEU A 118 -21.08 3.58 -11.68
CA LEU A 118 -21.76 2.44 -11.10
C LEU A 118 -22.90 2.03 -12.03
N SER A 119 -23.08 0.73 -12.23
CA SER A 119 -24.27 0.25 -12.93
C SER A 119 -25.54 0.61 -12.15
N LEU A 120 -26.66 0.67 -12.82
CA LEU A 120 -27.94 0.99 -12.16
C LEU A 120 -28.20 0.05 -10.96
N PRO A 121 -28.02 -1.29 -11.06
CA PRO A 121 -28.16 -2.18 -9.91
C PRO A 121 -27.20 -1.84 -8.75
N ALA A 122 -25.97 -1.40 -9.06
CA ALA A 122 -25.01 -1.00 -8.03
C ALA A 122 -25.44 0.29 -7.33
N LEU A 123 -25.95 1.29 -8.08
CA LEU A 123 -26.47 2.52 -7.51
C LEU A 123 -27.69 2.27 -6.61
N GLU A 124 -28.62 1.42 -7.04
CA GLU A 124 -29.81 1.05 -6.26
C GLU A 124 -29.41 0.34 -4.97
N THR A 125 -28.49 -0.63 -5.04
CA THR A 125 -28.00 -1.36 -3.87
C THR A 125 -27.28 -0.42 -2.90
N LEU A 126 -26.40 0.43 -3.41
CA LEU A 126 -25.68 1.43 -2.61
C LEU A 126 -26.66 2.41 -1.94
N SER A 127 -27.72 2.83 -2.63
CA SER A 127 -28.75 3.71 -2.06
C SER A 127 -29.47 3.05 -0.89
N VAL A 128 -29.84 1.77 -1.01
CA VAL A 128 -30.45 1.01 0.09
C VAL A 128 -29.53 0.98 1.31
N ILE A 129 -28.23 0.67 1.10
CA ILE A 129 -27.24 0.64 2.17
C ILE A 129 -27.12 2.00 2.83
N ALA A 130 -26.96 3.07 2.04
CA ALA A 130 -26.77 4.43 2.56
C ALA A 130 -27.93 4.92 3.42
N PHE A 131 -29.18 4.60 3.04
CA PHE A 131 -30.37 5.04 3.78
C PHE A 131 -30.73 4.18 4.99
N LYS A 132 -30.33 2.88 4.99
CA LYS A 132 -30.73 1.92 6.00
C LYS A 132 -29.61 1.46 6.94
N GLN A 133 -28.40 1.99 6.76
CA GLN A 133 -27.26 1.61 7.61
C GLN A 133 -27.53 1.89 9.10
N PRO A 134 -27.14 1.00 10.02
CA PRO A 134 -26.47 -0.29 9.75
C PRO A 134 -27.45 -1.34 9.20
N ILE A 135 -27.05 -2.08 8.16
CA ILE A 135 -27.90 -3.08 7.48
C ILE A 135 -27.06 -4.31 7.11
N THR A 136 -27.66 -5.50 7.20
CA THR A 136 -27.03 -6.76 6.79
C THR A 136 -27.26 -7.05 5.30
N ARG A 137 -26.42 -7.93 4.70
CA ARG A 137 -26.60 -8.37 3.30
C ARG A 137 -27.98 -8.98 3.05
N ALA A 138 -28.46 -9.82 3.97
CA ALA A 138 -29.76 -10.45 3.85
C ALA A 138 -30.92 -9.42 3.84
N GLU A 139 -30.82 -8.36 4.61
CA GLU A 139 -31.81 -7.28 4.62
C GLU A 139 -31.76 -6.45 3.33
N VAL A 140 -30.54 -6.23 2.77
CA VAL A 140 -30.40 -5.59 1.44
C VAL A 140 -31.09 -6.44 0.38
N ASP A 141 -30.85 -7.75 0.35
CA ASP A 141 -31.49 -8.69 -0.60
C ASP A 141 -33.01 -8.67 -0.47
N ALA A 142 -33.53 -8.66 0.78
CA ALA A 142 -34.96 -8.60 1.04
C ALA A 142 -35.61 -7.30 0.51
N ILE A 143 -34.95 -6.16 0.66
CA ILE A 143 -35.44 -4.86 0.16
C ILE A 143 -35.35 -4.81 -1.38
N ARG A 144 -34.26 -5.32 -1.94
CA ARG A 144 -34.03 -5.31 -3.39
C ARG A 144 -34.86 -6.36 -4.14
N GLY A 145 -35.31 -7.41 -3.45
CA GLY A 145 -36.00 -8.53 -4.04
C GLY A 145 -35.15 -9.47 -4.90
N VAL A 146 -33.82 -9.29 -4.88
CA VAL A 146 -32.82 -10.08 -5.63
C VAL A 146 -31.53 -10.21 -4.81
N SER A 147 -30.75 -11.26 -5.07
CA SER A 147 -29.43 -11.40 -4.45
C SER A 147 -28.48 -10.30 -4.92
N CYS A 148 -27.90 -9.59 -3.98
CA CYS A 148 -26.97 -8.48 -4.22
C CYS A 148 -25.52 -8.82 -3.88
N ASP A 149 -25.17 -10.06 -3.52
CA ASP A 149 -23.84 -10.44 -3.09
C ASP A 149 -22.74 -10.06 -4.08
N GLY A 150 -22.93 -10.33 -5.36
CA GLY A 150 -21.99 -9.95 -6.41
C GLY A 150 -21.84 -8.43 -6.56
N VAL A 151 -22.94 -7.70 -6.39
CA VAL A 151 -22.94 -6.23 -6.46
C VAL A 151 -22.21 -5.64 -5.25
N ILE A 152 -22.49 -6.14 -4.05
CA ILE A 152 -21.83 -5.69 -2.81
C ILE A 152 -20.33 -5.99 -2.86
N SER A 153 -19.93 -7.17 -3.30
CA SER A 153 -18.51 -7.51 -3.47
C SER A 153 -17.80 -6.55 -4.43
N ASN A 154 -18.39 -6.28 -5.59
CA ASN A 154 -17.85 -5.32 -6.55
C ASN A 154 -17.79 -3.88 -6.00
N LEU A 155 -18.71 -3.49 -5.13
CA LEU A 155 -18.68 -2.17 -4.47
C LEU A 155 -17.55 -2.06 -3.44
N LEU A 156 -17.20 -3.16 -2.77
CA LEU A 156 -16.11 -3.21 -1.78
C LEU A 156 -14.71 -3.25 -2.44
N GLU A 157 -14.61 -3.66 -3.71
CA GLU A 157 -13.35 -3.71 -4.47
C GLU A 157 -12.98 -2.37 -5.12
N LYS A 158 -13.89 -1.41 -5.15
CA LYS A 158 -13.71 -0.08 -5.76
C LYS A 158 -13.35 0.98 -4.76
#